data_1193ec627d2177c0b839fd480a8b067c
#
_entry.id   1193ec627d2177c0b839fd480a8b067c
#
_cell.length_a   1.000
_cell.length_b   1.000
_cell.length_c   1.000
_cell.angle_alpha   90.00
_cell.angle_beta   90.00
_cell.angle_gamma   90.00
#
_symmetry.space_group_name_H-M   'P 1'
#
loop_
_entity.id
_entity.type
_entity.pdbx_description
1 polymer ?
#
loop_
_entity_poly.entity_id
_entity_poly.type
_entity_poly.pdbx_seq_one_letter_code
_entity_poly.pdbx_strand_id
1 'polypeptide(L)'
;MSDKPVAERLQVKGGRRLAVVGAPAALDRALGAPEARAGLAAAEVVVLAAADLVALRSTLPGVLAAMLPAAVFWIAYPKLTSRLAADLSRDIIRGLGPDYGLDTVSQIAIDDDWSALRLKRVG
;
A
#
# COMPACT_ATOMS: atom_id res chain seq x y z
N MET A 1 7.92 -18.87 -5.40
CA MET A 1 6.55 -18.38 -5.12
C MET A 1 6.29 -18.49 -3.62
N SER A 2 5.74 -17.48 -3.02
CA SER A 2 5.48 -17.47 -1.59
C SER A 2 4.13 -18.11 -1.31
N ASP A 3 4.09 -19.08 -0.37
CA ASP A 3 2.85 -19.71 0.08
C ASP A 3 2.18 -18.93 1.21
N LYS A 4 2.80 -17.82 1.64
CA LYS A 4 2.26 -17.03 2.74
C LYS A 4 1.07 -16.19 2.29
N PRO A 5 0.06 -16.00 3.15
CA PRO A 5 -1.04 -15.07 2.87
C PRO A 5 -0.52 -13.67 2.56
N VAL A 6 -1.26 -12.93 1.74
CA VAL A 6 -0.89 -11.56 1.38
C VAL A 6 -0.67 -10.70 2.62
N ALA A 7 -1.57 -10.79 3.59
CA ALA A 7 -1.46 -9.99 4.83
C ALA A 7 -0.12 -10.23 5.54
N GLU A 8 0.33 -11.47 5.61
CA GLU A 8 1.60 -11.79 6.25
C GLU A 8 2.78 -11.21 5.45
N ARG A 9 2.70 -11.24 4.13
CA ARG A 9 3.72 -10.67 3.26
C ARG A 9 3.77 -9.14 3.37
N LEU A 10 2.65 -8.51 3.72
CA LEU A 10 2.57 -7.08 4.01
C LEU A 10 3.09 -6.73 5.42
N GLN A 11 3.47 -7.71 6.21
CA GLN A 11 3.94 -7.58 7.58
C GLN A 11 2.81 -7.43 8.61
N VAL A 12 1.59 -7.83 8.28
CA VAL A 12 0.48 -7.91 9.25
C VAL A 12 0.60 -9.23 10.00
N LYS A 13 1.40 -9.20 11.05
CA LYS A 13 1.70 -10.38 11.89
C LYS A 13 2.11 -9.90 13.28
N GLY A 14 2.15 -10.82 14.23
CA GLY A 14 2.59 -10.49 15.59
C GLY A 14 1.69 -9.49 16.29
N GLY A 15 0.39 -9.50 16.01
CA GLY A 15 -0.56 -8.58 16.62
C GLY A 15 -0.65 -7.22 15.94
N ARG A 16 0.10 -6.99 14.86
CA ARG A 16 0.02 -5.72 14.12
C ARG A 16 -1.34 -5.55 13.47
N ARG A 17 -1.81 -4.32 13.46
CA ARG A 17 -3.10 -3.95 12.86
C ARG A 17 -2.88 -3.31 11.49
N LEU A 18 -3.86 -3.51 10.61
CA LEU A 18 -3.81 -3.06 9.20
C LEU A 18 -4.87 -2.00 8.93
N ALA A 19 -4.46 -0.86 8.41
CA ALA A 19 -5.38 0.12 7.83
C ALA A 19 -5.29 0.05 6.31
N VAL A 20 -6.44 0.04 5.65
CA VAL A 20 -6.54 0.03 4.19
C VAL A 20 -7.33 1.25 3.76
N VAL A 21 -6.75 2.04 2.85
CA VAL A 21 -7.36 3.28 2.35
C VAL A 21 -7.51 3.19 0.84
N GLY A 22 -8.71 3.46 0.35
CA GLY A 22 -8.96 3.60 -1.08
C GLY A 22 -9.09 2.31 -1.87
N ALA A 23 -9.11 1.14 -1.22
CA ALA A 23 -9.19 -0.13 -1.93
C ALA A 23 -10.61 -0.43 -2.42
N PRO A 24 -10.78 -0.81 -3.69
CA PRO A 24 -12.04 -1.42 -4.13
C PRO A 24 -12.32 -2.70 -3.35
N ALA A 25 -13.60 -3.11 -3.31
CA ALA A 25 -14.02 -4.25 -2.49
C ALA A 25 -13.23 -5.54 -2.79
N ALA A 26 -12.95 -5.81 -4.07
CA ALA A 26 -12.20 -7.00 -4.45
C ALA A 26 -10.75 -6.97 -3.92
N LEU A 27 -10.11 -5.80 -4.00
CA LEU A 27 -8.76 -5.63 -3.46
C LEU A 27 -8.76 -5.74 -1.95
N ASP A 28 -9.73 -5.11 -1.28
CA ASP A 28 -9.84 -5.18 0.17
C ASP A 28 -9.93 -6.63 0.66
N ARG A 29 -10.74 -7.44 -0.02
CA ARG A 29 -10.85 -8.87 0.29
C ARG A 29 -9.52 -9.61 0.04
N ALA A 30 -8.83 -9.28 -1.05
CA ALA A 30 -7.56 -9.92 -1.38
C ALA A 30 -6.47 -9.62 -0.35
N LEU A 31 -6.52 -8.45 0.28
CA LEU A 31 -5.56 -8.10 1.34
C LEU A 31 -5.76 -8.93 2.61
N GLY A 32 -6.98 -9.36 2.89
CA GLY A 32 -7.28 -10.25 4.01
C GLY A 32 -7.20 -9.58 5.38
N ALA A 33 -6.92 -10.38 6.40
CA ALA A 33 -6.75 -9.96 7.80
C ALA A 33 -7.93 -9.14 8.35
N PRO A 34 -9.19 -9.62 8.22
CA PRO A 34 -10.34 -8.83 8.66
C PRO A 34 -10.35 -8.57 10.17
N GLU A 35 -9.79 -9.47 10.98
CA GLU A 35 -9.72 -9.31 12.42
C GLU A 35 -8.64 -8.32 12.86
N ALA A 36 -7.71 -7.98 11.97
CA ALA A 36 -6.57 -7.11 12.31
C ALA A 36 -6.78 -5.66 11.84
N ARG A 37 -7.96 -5.31 11.37
CA ARG A 37 -8.20 -3.98 10.81
C ARG A 37 -8.29 -2.91 11.89
N ALA A 38 -7.76 -1.73 11.56
CA ALA A 38 -7.78 -0.56 12.43
C ALA A 38 -7.78 0.71 11.58
N GLY A 39 -8.04 1.85 12.20
CA GLY A 39 -7.89 3.13 11.53
C GLY A 39 -6.42 3.53 11.38
N LEU A 40 -6.16 4.55 10.55
CA LEU A 40 -4.79 5.00 10.24
C LEU A 40 -3.99 5.34 11.49
N ALA A 41 -4.61 5.99 12.47
CA ALA A 41 -3.88 6.45 13.66
C ALA A 41 -3.47 5.32 14.59
N ALA A 42 -3.99 4.10 14.39
CA ALA A 42 -3.76 2.97 15.27
C ALA A 42 -3.08 1.79 14.57
N ALA A 43 -2.85 1.86 13.26
CA ALA A 43 -2.35 0.73 12.49
C ALA A 43 -0.83 0.76 12.37
N GLU A 44 -0.18 -0.37 12.60
CA GLU A 44 1.25 -0.55 12.39
C GLU A 44 1.59 -0.87 10.94
N VAL A 45 0.60 -1.26 10.13
CA VAL A 45 0.74 -1.51 8.69
C VAL A 45 -0.35 -0.73 7.96
N VAL A 46 0.04 0.01 6.93
CA VAL A 46 -0.90 0.83 6.15
C VAL A 46 -0.76 0.46 4.67
N VAL A 47 -1.90 0.21 4.02
CA VAL A 47 -1.97 0.06 2.56
C VAL A 47 -2.84 1.18 2.00
N LEU A 48 -2.24 2.03 1.19
CA LEU A 48 -2.94 3.04 0.41
C LEU A 48 -3.08 2.54 -1.01
N ALA A 49 -4.32 2.30 -1.45
CA ALA A 49 -4.58 1.88 -2.82
C ALA A 49 -4.95 3.09 -3.67
N ALA A 50 -4.39 3.15 -4.87
CA ALA A 50 -4.69 4.20 -5.82
C ALA A 50 -4.83 3.59 -7.22
N ALA A 51 -5.87 3.99 -7.94
CA ALA A 51 -6.11 3.50 -9.30
C ALA A 51 -5.26 4.24 -10.33
N ASP A 52 -4.87 5.48 -10.04
CA ASP A 52 -4.10 6.33 -10.95
C ASP A 52 -3.30 7.37 -10.15
N LEU A 53 -2.50 8.14 -10.89
CA LEU A 53 -1.60 9.13 -10.28
C LEU A 53 -2.38 10.27 -9.61
N VAL A 54 -3.48 10.72 -10.18
CA VAL A 54 -4.30 11.78 -9.59
C VAL A 54 -4.84 11.34 -8.24
N ALA A 55 -5.40 10.14 -8.16
CA ALA A 55 -5.91 9.59 -6.92
C ALA A 55 -4.79 9.48 -5.86
N LEU A 56 -3.61 9.02 -6.27
CA LEU A 56 -2.47 8.89 -5.35
C LEU A 56 -2.05 10.25 -4.81
N ARG A 57 -1.88 11.24 -5.66
CA ARG A 57 -1.45 12.58 -5.24
C ARG A 57 -2.47 13.25 -4.33
N SER A 58 -3.76 13.00 -4.54
CA SER A 58 -4.80 13.62 -3.72
C SER A 58 -4.94 13.00 -2.33
N THR A 59 -4.58 11.71 -2.18
CA THR A 59 -4.75 11.00 -0.90
C THR A 59 -3.46 10.87 -0.09
N LEU A 60 -2.31 10.81 -0.75
CA LEU A 60 -1.04 10.51 -0.10
C LEU A 60 -0.67 11.47 1.04
N PRO A 61 -0.78 12.81 0.89
CA PRO A 61 -0.41 13.70 1.99
C PRO A 61 -1.24 13.48 3.25
N GLY A 62 -2.55 13.29 3.10
CA GLY A 62 -3.44 13.05 4.24
C GLY A 62 -3.14 11.74 4.94
N VAL A 63 -2.84 10.69 4.20
CA VAL A 63 -2.48 9.39 4.76
C VAL A 63 -1.16 9.50 5.54
N LEU A 64 -0.15 10.13 4.96
CA LEU A 64 1.14 10.31 5.63
C LEU A 64 1.01 11.12 6.91
N ALA A 65 0.12 12.12 6.93
CA ALA A 65 -0.12 12.94 8.11
C ALA A 65 -0.86 12.19 9.22
N ALA A 66 -1.75 11.27 8.85
CA ALA A 66 -2.62 10.57 9.80
C ALA A 66 -2.03 9.27 10.34
N MET A 67 -1.15 8.61 9.57
CA MET A 67 -0.59 7.32 9.98
C MET A 67 0.50 7.47 11.03
N LEU A 68 0.76 6.38 11.76
CA LEU A 68 1.86 6.33 12.71
C LEU A 68 3.20 6.49 11.98
N PRO A 69 4.13 7.30 12.51
CA PRO A 69 5.41 7.54 11.83
C PRO A 69 6.24 6.28 11.55
N ALA A 70 6.14 5.28 12.40
CA ALA A 70 6.89 4.03 12.26
C ALA A 70 6.10 2.92 11.57
N ALA A 71 4.90 3.19 11.07
CA ALA A 71 4.09 2.19 10.41
C ALA A 71 4.77 1.69 9.11
N VAL A 72 4.59 0.42 8.83
CA VAL A 72 4.99 -0.16 7.54
C VAL A 72 4.01 0.36 6.49
N PHE A 73 4.52 1.02 5.47
CA PHE A 73 3.69 1.71 4.48
C PHE A 73 3.81 1.08 3.10
N TRP A 74 2.66 0.80 2.49
CA TRP A 74 2.55 0.24 1.15
C TRP A 74 1.65 1.09 0.29
N ILE A 75 2.02 1.27 -0.97
CA ILE A 75 1.13 1.82 -1.99
C ILE A 75 0.75 0.67 -2.92
N ALA A 76 -0.55 0.36 -2.99
CA ALA A 76 -1.09 -0.64 -3.90
C ALA A 76 -1.54 0.05 -5.19
N TYR A 77 -1.16 -0.51 -6.32
CA TYR A 77 -1.46 0.06 -7.63
C TYR A 77 -1.74 -1.06 -8.64
N PRO A 78 -2.52 -0.78 -9.70
CA PRO A 78 -2.79 -1.80 -10.71
C PRO A 78 -1.52 -2.18 -11.48
N LYS A 79 -1.34 -3.48 -11.69
CA LYS A 79 -0.23 -3.98 -12.52
C LYS A 79 -0.38 -3.47 -13.95
N LEU A 80 0.75 -3.20 -14.60
CA LEU A 80 0.75 -2.77 -16.00
C LEU A 80 0.18 -3.83 -16.94
N THR A 81 0.19 -5.09 -16.51
CA THR A 81 -0.38 -6.22 -17.29
C THR A 81 -1.87 -6.40 -17.06
N SER A 82 -2.47 -5.68 -16.11
CA SER A 82 -3.90 -5.74 -15.83
C SER A 82 -4.68 -4.80 -16.73
N ARG A 83 -5.94 -5.13 -17.00
CA ARG A 83 -6.85 -4.18 -17.68
C ARG A 83 -7.20 -2.99 -16.78
N LEU A 84 -6.87 -3.04 -15.50
CA LEU A 84 -7.03 -1.91 -14.59
C LEU A 84 -5.87 -0.93 -14.69
N ALA A 85 -4.83 -1.25 -15.45
CA ALA A 85 -3.63 -0.43 -15.56
C ALA A 85 -3.96 0.99 -16.02
N ALA A 86 -3.34 1.95 -15.37
CA ALA A 86 -3.45 3.36 -15.70
C ALA A 86 -2.05 3.95 -15.81
N ASP A 87 -1.81 5.08 -15.17
CA ASP A 87 -0.52 5.78 -15.24
C ASP A 87 0.36 5.55 -14.02
N LEU A 88 0.05 4.56 -13.17
CA LEU A 88 0.90 4.19 -12.04
C LEU A 88 1.75 2.97 -12.38
N SER A 89 2.99 3.00 -11.91
CA SER A 89 3.92 1.88 -11.96
C SER A 89 4.91 2.04 -10.80
N ARG A 90 5.71 1.00 -10.58
CA ARG A 90 6.79 1.09 -9.60
C ARG A 90 7.71 2.29 -9.88
N ASP A 91 8.06 2.51 -11.13
CA ASP A 91 8.99 3.58 -11.50
C ASP A 91 8.38 4.96 -11.29
N ILE A 92 7.09 5.13 -11.60
CA ILE A 92 6.38 6.40 -11.37
C ILE A 92 6.33 6.70 -9.86
N ILE A 93 5.97 5.71 -9.04
CA ILE A 93 5.89 5.87 -7.59
C ILE A 93 7.28 6.17 -7.01
N ARG A 94 8.30 5.45 -7.47
CA ARG A 94 9.68 5.70 -7.06
C ARG A 94 10.10 7.14 -7.39
N GLY A 95 9.75 7.63 -8.56
CA GLY A 95 10.11 8.98 -9.00
C GLY A 95 9.45 10.09 -8.19
N LEU A 96 8.23 9.88 -7.71
CA LEU A 96 7.55 10.88 -6.89
C LEU A 96 7.85 10.78 -5.40
N GLY A 97 8.44 9.68 -4.95
CA GLY A 97 8.75 9.44 -3.54
C GLY A 97 9.49 10.58 -2.86
N PRO A 98 10.60 11.10 -3.43
CA PRO A 98 11.34 12.20 -2.81
C PRO A 98 10.51 13.45 -2.53
N ASP A 99 9.50 13.74 -3.34
CA ASP A 99 8.60 14.88 -3.12
C ASP A 99 7.79 14.74 -1.84
N TYR A 100 7.66 13.52 -1.31
CA TYR A 100 6.89 13.21 -0.11
C TYR A 100 7.77 12.66 1.02
N GLY A 101 9.09 12.72 0.84
CA GLY A 101 10.01 12.20 1.84
C GLY A 101 9.99 10.68 1.96
N LEU A 102 9.78 9.98 0.85
CA LEU A 102 9.66 8.52 0.81
C LEU A 102 10.74 7.90 -0.07
N ASP A 103 11.19 6.72 0.34
CA ASP A 103 12.11 5.89 -0.43
C ASP A 103 11.51 4.49 -0.58
N THR A 104 11.73 3.85 -1.71
CA THR A 104 11.20 2.52 -1.98
C THR A 104 12.06 1.45 -1.32
N VAL A 105 11.41 0.39 -0.83
CA VAL A 105 12.07 -0.71 -0.12
C VAL A 105 11.94 -2.01 -0.88
N SER A 106 10.70 -2.45 -1.15
CA SER A 106 10.44 -3.75 -1.76
C SER A 106 9.07 -3.74 -2.43
N GLN A 107 8.80 -4.78 -3.21
CA GLN A 107 7.53 -4.92 -3.93
C GLN A 107 7.04 -6.35 -3.79
N ILE A 108 5.71 -6.48 -3.66
CA ILE A 108 5.05 -7.80 -3.73
C ILE A 108 3.90 -7.73 -4.72
N ALA A 109 3.53 -8.90 -5.27
CA ALA A 109 2.30 -9.06 -6.02
C ALA A 109 1.19 -9.39 -5.03
N ILE A 110 0.06 -8.69 -5.11
CA ILE A 110 -1.11 -9.00 -4.28
C ILE A 110 -1.96 -10.08 -4.96
N ASP A 111 -2.35 -9.82 -6.21
CA ASP A 111 -3.11 -10.74 -7.03
C ASP A 111 -2.80 -10.50 -8.51
N ASP A 112 -3.66 -10.98 -9.42
CA ASP A 112 -3.43 -10.81 -10.86
C ASP A 112 -3.50 -9.36 -11.31
N ASP A 113 -4.20 -8.50 -10.57
CA ASP A 113 -4.46 -7.11 -10.98
C ASP A 113 -3.65 -6.08 -10.18
N TRP A 114 -3.20 -6.40 -8.97
CA TRP A 114 -2.61 -5.42 -8.07
C TRP A 114 -1.24 -5.83 -7.57
N SER A 115 -0.35 -4.85 -7.48
CA SER A 115 0.94 -4.95 -6.78
C SER A 115 0.96 -3.97 -5.62
N ALA A 116 1.86 -4.21 -4.67
CA ALA A 116 2.10 -3.27 -3.57
C ALA A 116 3.59 -2.96 -3.48
N LEU A 117 3.90 -1.69 -3.40
CA LEU A 117 5.27 -1.19 -3.24
C LEU A 117 5.43 -0.66 -1.83
N ARG A 118 6.41 -1.21 -1.10
CA ARG A 118 6.72 -0.75 0.25
C ARG A 118 7.64 0.45 0.18
N LEU A 119 7.30 1.48 0.98
CA LEU A 119 8.09 2.69 1.10
C LEU A 119 8.37 2.97 2.56
N LYS A 120 9.47 3.67 2.82
CA LYS A 120 9.80 4.15 4.17
C LYS A 120 10.00 5.65 4.13
N ARG A 121 9.76 6.31 5.25
CA ARG A 121 10.05 7.72 5.38
C ARG A 121 11.55 7.93 5.51
N VAL A 122 12.07 8.98 4.87
CA VAL A 122 13.48 9.37 4.94
C VAL A 122 13.58 10.80 5.45
N GLY A 123 14.64 11.06 6.13
CA GLY A 123 14.92 12.36 6.72
C GLY A 123 14.49 12.44 8.15
#